data_a153a6f0bf3424d0e53f16b9a3480c89
#
_entry.id   a153a6f0bf3424d0e53f16b9a3480c89
#
_cell.length_a   1.000
_cell.length_b   1.000
_cell.length_c   1.000
_cell.angle_alpha   90.00
_cell.angle_beta   90.00
_cell.angle_gamma   90.00
#
_symmetry.space_group_name_H-M   'P 1'
#
loop_
_entity.id
_entity.type
_entity.pdbx_description
1 polymer ?
#
loop_
_entity_poly.entity_id
_entity_poly.type
_entity_poly.pdbx_seq_one_letter_code
_entity_poly.pdbx_strand_id
1 'polypeptide(L)'
;MIDLTINKTGLEHNIQKAKENNIIIPTIAQMQNPDLIPEKIKAKLSHTGLWDVDPVNLFRISWHNEAKEQGGLFQAVPNYVEIPSKLSGVPCRIIAMSGKWFPTGCHKVGASFGCLAPRLVTGQFDATYHHAVWPSTGNYCRGGAFNSKLLACESVAILPQDMSKERFDWLKSIAGQIIATPGCESNVKEIFDKTWELKKDPTMMIFNQFAEMGNPLWHYNVTGYALSELFEAVKKPGQTFAGACFTSGSAGTMSAGDLLKERYPHLKLAVGEALQCSTILDNGFGGHRIEGIGDKHIPWIHNVKNTDMAIAIDDEDSQRLLRLFNTPEGKTYMKDELGMSDEEVEKMAWLGISGIANVLCCIKMAKYYELTENDVVGTVLTDSAVMYQSRIDELNQLHGAYNAHEAAMDHARHMLDLKTDSMLELTYTERKRVHNLKYYTWVEQQGMNVEDLNAQWYDTKNTWDAVHAQAKELDELINEFNEATGLLKAL
;
A
#
# COMPACT_ATOMS: atom_id res chain seq x y z
N MET A 1 -1.07 8.75 -18.39
CA MET A 1 -0.20 9.72 -17.70
C MET A 1 -1.02 10.54 -16.72
N ILE A 2 -0.37 11.17 -15.74
CA ILE A 2 -1.02 12.16 -14.86
C ILE A 2 -1.15 13.45 -15.70
N ASP A 3 -2.32 14.08 -15.65
CA ASP A 3 -2.51 15.39 -16.25
C ASP A 3 -1.88 16.46 -15.33
N LEU A 4 -0.86 17.16 -15.83
CA LEU A 4 -0.15 18.24 -15.13
C LEU A 4 -0.46 19.63 -15.71
N THR A 5 -1.56 19.77 -16.46
CA THR A 5 -2.00 21.05 -17.02
C THR A 5 -2.37 22.03 -15.88
N ILE A 6 -1.87 23.26 -15.95
CA ILE A 6 -2.10 24.28 -14.92
C ILE A 6 -3.47 24.96 -15.08
N ASN A 7 -4.27 24.88 -14.01
CA ASN A 7 -5.42 25.75 -13.79
C ASN A 7 -5.01 26.92 -12.89
N LYS A 8 -4.79 28.09 -13.47
CA LYS A 8 -4.25 29.26 -12.75
C LYS A 8 -5.13 29.69 -11.58
N THR A 9 -6.45 29.74 -11.76
CA THR A 9 -7.36 30.20 -10.71
C THR A 9 -7.36 29.26 -9.50
N GLY A 10 -7.48 27.95 -9.73
CA GLY A 10 -7.43 26.96 -8.65
C GLY A 10 -6.06 26.94 -7.97
N LEU A 11 -4.96 27.12 -8.74
CA LEU A 11 -3.61 27.22 -8.21
C LEU A 11 -3.43 28.42 -7.28
N GLU A 12 -3.91 29.61 -7.67
CA GLU A 12 -3.86 30.81 -6.84
C GLU A 12 -4.64 30.63 -5.53
N HIS A 13 -5.83 30.03 -5.58
CA HIS A 13 -6.60 29.68 -4.38
C HIS A 13 -5.86 28.73 -3.46
N ASN A 14 -5.26 27.67 -4.03
CA ASN A 14 -4.51 26.67 -3.26
C ASN A 14 -3.25 27.27 -2.60
N ILE A 15 -2.50 28.15 -3.31
CA ILE A 15 -1.35 28.85 -2.74
C ILE A 15 -1.79 29.73 -1.56
N GLN A 16 -2.88 30.46 -1.68
CA GLN A 16 -3.39 31.31 -0.60
C GLN A 16 -3.80 30.45 0.61
N LYS A 17 -4.51 29.35 0.37
CA LYS A 17 -4.95 28.43 1.43
C LYS A 17 -3.76 27.75 2.12
N ALA A 18 -2.72 27.40 1.37
CA ALA A 18 -1.49 26.85 1.92
C ALA A 18 -0.76 27.86 2.84
N LYS A 19 -0.71 29.13 2.45
CA LYS A 19 -0.17 30.22 3.30
C LYS A 19 -0.92 30.33 4.63
N GLU A 20 -2.24 30.35 4.58
CA GLU A 20 -3.10 30.51 5.75
C GLU A 20 -2.99 29.33 6.75
N ASN A 21 -2.65 28.14 6.23
CA ASN A 21 -2.56 26.91 7.02
C ASN A 21 -1.12 26.42 7.24
N ASN A 22 -0.11 27.21 6.87
CA ASN A 22 1.32 26.87 7.01
C ASN A 22 1.70 25.54 6.34
N ILE A 23 1.16 25.26 5.16
CA ILE A 23 1.34 24.03 4.42
C ILE A 23 2.55 24.15 3.50
N ILE A 24 3.52 23.25 3.67
CA ILE A 24 4.65 23.02 2.76
C ILE A 24 4.52 21.57 2.29
N ILE A 25 4.54 21.36 0.97
CA ILE A 25 4.34 20.05 0.37
C ILE A 25 5.71 19.40 0.12
N PRO A 26 5.96 18.17 0.59
CA PRO A 26 7.20 17.45 0.29
C PRO A 26 7.25 17.00 -1.18
N THR A 27 8.45 16.96 -1.75
CA THR A 27 8.69 16.35 -3.06
C THR A 27 8.76 14.82 -2.98
N ILE A 28 8.59 14.14 -4.09
CA ILE A 28 8.82 12.68 -4.20
C ILE A 28 10.28 12.35 -3.83
N ALA A 29 11.22 13.16 -4.26
CA ALA A 29 12.64 13.01 -3.92
C ALA A 29 12.89 13.08 -2.39
N GLN A 30 12.20 13.96 -1.67
CA GLN A 30 12.29 14.04 -0.20
C GLN A 30 11.64 12.85 0.51
N MET A 31 10.63 12.23 -0.11
CA MET A 31 10.04 10.99 0.41
C MET A 31 10.94 9.77 0.19
N GLN A 32 11.72 9.75 -0.91
CA GLN A 32 12.74 8.74 -1.16
C GLN A 32 13.93 8.90 -0.23
N ASN A 33 14.44 10.12 -0.12
CA ASN A 33 15.63 10.45 0.66
C ASN A 33 15.34 11.61 1.64
N PRO A 34 15.06 11.29 2.92
CA PRO A 34 14.80 12.30 3.95
C PRO A 34 15.96 13.24 4.26
N ASP A 35 17.19 12.94 3.80
CA ASP A 35 18.32 13.87 3.95
C ASP A 35 18.11 15.17 3.17
N LEU A 36 17.27 15.13 2.13
CA LEU A 36 16.88 16.30 1.34
C LEU A 36 15.85 17.21 2.04
N ILE A 37 15.29 16.77 3.18
CA ILE A 37 14.32 17.57 3.95
C ILE A 37 15.08 18.67 4.71
N PRO A 38 14.65 19.94 4.62
CA PRO A 38 15.27 21.04 5.34
C PRO A 38 15.34 20.80 6.86
N GLU A 39 16.48 21.15 7.49
CA GLU A 39 16.71 20.94 8.91
C GLU A 39 15.64 21.61 9.81
N LYS A 40 15.13 22.77 9.41
CA LYS A 40 14.06 23.45 10.15
C LYS A 40 12.74 22.66 10.16
N ILE A 41 12.44 21.92 9.08
CA ILE A 41 11.31 20.99 9.02
C ILE A 41 11.58 19.78 9.92
N LYS A 42 12.77 19.18 9.86
CA LYS A 42 13.16 18.08 10.75
C LYS A 42 13.07 18.47 12.23
N ALA A 43 13.52 19.69 12.59
CA ALA A 43 13.38 20.20 13.94
C ALA A 43 11.91 20.29 14.39
N LYS A 44 10.98 20.69 13.52
CA LYS A 44 9.55 20.71 13.81
C LYS A 44 8.99 19.27 13.94
N LEU A 45 9.39 18.37 13.05
CA LEU A 45 8.99 16.95 13.09
C LEU A 45 9.38 16.28 14.42
N SER A 46 10.53 16.60 15.00
CA SER A 46 10.99 15.99 16.26
C SER A 46 10.06 16.24 17.45
N HIS A 47 9.16 17.23 17.35
CA HIS A 47 8.17 17.59 18.37
C HIS A 47 6.72 17.25 17.97
N THR A 48 6.52 16.65 16.78
CA THR A 48 5.20 16.32 16.24
C THR A 48 5.00 14.81 16.27
N GLY A 49 3.92 14.32 16.88
CA GLY A 49 3.56 12.91 16.90
C GLY A 49 3.17 12.39 15.51
N LEU A 50 3.40 11.11 15.26
CA LEU A 50 3.12 10.45 13.96
C LEU A 50 1.65 10.60 13.53
N TRP A 51 0.73 10.67 14.50
CA TRP A 51 -0.72 10.73 14.27
C TRP A 51 -1.31 12.14 14.40
N ASP A 52 -0.47 13.14 14.71
CA ASP A 52 -0.91 14.51 14.88
C ASP A 52 -1.39 15.10 13.53
N VAL A 53 -2.48 15.85 13.61
CA VAL A 53 -3.00 16.59 12.43
C VAL A 53 -2.20 17.89 12.29
N ASP A 54 -0.96 17.77 11.87
CA ASP A 54 -0.05 18.89 11.56
C ASP A 54 0.48 18.71 10.12
N PRO A 55 0.41 19.73 9.26
CA PRO A 55 0.91 19.67 7.88
C PRO A 55 2.35 19.17 7.75
N VAL A 56 3.19 19.36 8.77
CA VAL A 56 4.57 18.86 8.76
C VAL A 56 4.64 17.33 8.64
N ASN A 57 3.60 16.60 9.07
CA ASN A 57 3.52 15.15 8.93
C ASN A 57 3.43 14.65 7.47
N LEU A 58 3.20 15.54 6.48
CA LEU A 58 3.38 15.21 5.07
C LEU A 58 4.81 14.74 4.77
N PHE A 59 5.81 15.29 5.45
CA PHE A 59 7.22 14.88 5.31
C PHE A 59 7.52 13.50 5.90
N ARG A 60 6.62 12.93 6.71
CA ARG A 60 6.72 11.55 7.20
C ARG A 60 6.12 10.50 6.26
N ILE A 61 5.69 10.88 5.06
CA ILE A 61 5.27 9.93 4.03
C ILE A 61 6.53 9.30 3.41
N SER A 62 7.21 8.47 4.20
CA SER A 62 8.49 7.83 3.87
C SER A 62 8.63 6.49 4.59
N TRP A 63 9.32 5.52 3.97
CA TRP A 63 9.67 4.24 4.58
C TRP A 63 10.77 4.36 5.65
N HIS A 64 11.43 5.51 5.74
CA HIS A 64 12.56 5.78 6.64
C HIS A 64 12.17 6.32 8.02
N ASN A 65 10.88 6.52 8.31
CA ASN A 65 10.49 7.03 9.63
C ASN A 65 11.08 6.17 10.74
N GLU A 66 11.50 6.81 11.85
CA GLU A 66 11.87 6.07 13.04
C GLU A 66 10.70 5.27 13.59
N ALA A 67 10.99 4.08 14.14
CA ALA A 67 10.02 3.21 14.78
C ALA A 67 9.59 3.76 16.16
N LYS A 68 9.08 4.98 16.18
CA LYS A 68 8.57 5.68 17.36
C LYS A 68 7.24 6.32 17.04
N GLU A 69 6.27 6.10 17.90
CA GLU A 69 4.94 6.69 17.74
C GLU A 69 4.90 8.18 18.08
N GLN A 70 5.85 8.65 18.85
CA GLN A 70 5.95 10.04 19.30
C GLN A 70 7.27 10.64 18.87
N GLY A 71 7.22 11.52 17.86
CA GLY A 71 8.31 12.41 17.48
C GLY A 71 9.64 11.71 17.22
N GLY A 72 9.75 10.89 16.23
CA GLY A 72 11.00 10.39 15.66
C GLY A 72 11.38 11.20 14.43
N LEU A 73 12.59 11.01 13.95
CA LEU A 73 13.04 11.50 12.65
C LEU A 73 13.10 10.36 11.64
N PHE A 74 14.24 10.15 11.01
CA PHE A 74 14.41 9.17 9.95
C PHE A 74 15.59 8.25 10.24
N GLN A 75 15.43 7.00 9.87
CA GLN A 75 16.49 5.99 9.92
C GLN A 75 17.23 5.95 8.59
N ALA A 76 18.50 5.52 8.64
CA ALA A 76 19.32 5.32 7.45
C ALA A 76 18.81 4.19 6.54
N VAL A 77 18.08 3.23 7.10
CA VAL A 77 17.53 2.07 6.39
C VAL A 77 16.01 2.05 6.59
N PRO A 78 15.22 1.75 5.55
CA PRO A 78 13.77 1.60 5.68
C PRO A 78 13.36 0.61 6.78
N ASN A 79 12.26 0.91 7.48
CA ASN A 79 11.75 0.00 8.50
C ASN A 79 11.36 -1.35 7.90
N TYR A 80 11.80 -2.45 8.49
CA TYR A 80 11.49 -3.78 8.00
C TYR A 80 11.43 -4.83 9.11
N VAL A 81 10.82 -5.95 8.76
CA VAL A 81 10.86 -7.20 9.51
C VAL A 81 11.54 -8.23 8.63
N GLU A 82 12.55 -8.91 9.13
CA GLU A 82 13.05 -10.14 8.53
C GLU A 82 12.31 -11.32 9.15
N ILE A 83 11.67 -12.14 8.31
CA ILE A 83 10.92 -13.31 8.78
C ILE A 83 11.91 -14.44 9.05
N PRO A 84 12.04 -14.90 10.31
CA PRO A 84 13.01 -15.95 10.64
C PRO A 84 12.72 -17.25 9.88
N SER A 85 13.74 -17.92 9.36
CA SER A 85 13.62 -19.21 8.67
C SER A 85 13.02 -20.31 9.55
N LYS A 86 13.28 -20.25 10.87
CA LYS A 86 12.66 -21.13 11.88
C LYS A 86 11.15 -20.94 12.02
N LEU A 87 10.62 -19.78 11.64
CA LEU A 87 9.19 -19.49 11.57
C LEU A 87 8.65 -19.85 10.17
N SER A 88 9.29 -19.37 9.11
CA SER A 88 8.79 -19.51 7.73
C SER A 88 8.98 -20.92 7.14
N GLY A 89 9.92 -21.71 7.66
CA GLY A 89 10.24 -23.04 7.15
C GLY A 89 10.97 -23.05 5.80
N VAL A 90 11.40 -21.89 5.28
CA VAL A 90 12.19 -21.78 4.03
C VAL A 90 13.58 -21.25 4.30
N PRO A 91 14.62 -21.70 3.54
CA PRO A 91 16.00 -21.30 3.77
C PRO A 91 16.33 -19.88 3.29
N CYS A 92 15.59 -19.37 2.28
CA CYS A 92 15.81 -18.01 1.77
C CYS A 92 15.41 -16.95 2.79
N ARG A 93 16.01 -15.78 2.68
CA ARG A 93 15.64 -14.64 3.52
C ARG A 93 14.39 -13.94 2.98
N ILE A 94 13.45 -13.64 3.86
CA ILE A 94 12.26 -12.85 3.52
C ILE A 94 12.35 -11.52 4.27
N ILE A 95 12.48 -10.42 3.52
CA ILE A 95 12.53 -9.05 4.04
C ILE A 95 11.23 -8.32 3.72
N ALA A 96 10.55 -7.82 4.73
CA ALA A 96 9.24 -7.18 4.62
C ALA A 96 9.29 -5.74 5.15
N MET A 97 9.20 -4.73 4.27
CA MET A 97 9.17 -3.33 4.70
C MET A 97 7.88 -3.01 5.47
N SER A 98 8.00 -2.30 6.59
CA SER A 98 6.88 -2.03 7.48
C SER A 98 6.20 -0.70 7.22
N GLY A 99 4.91 -0.74 6.84
CA GLY A 99 4.04 0.43 6.70
C GLY A 99 3.48 0.96 8.02
N LYS A 100 3.71 0.26 9.15
CA LYS A 100 3.25 0.67 10.48
C LYS A 100 3.66 2.10 10.84
N TRP A 101 4.84 2.51 10.41
CA TRP A 101 5.47 3.77 10.80
C TRP A 101 5.19 4.94 9.86
N PHE A 102 4.26 4.77 8.94
CA PHE A 102 3.66 5.90 8.20
C PHE A 102 2.62 6.62 9.06
N PRO A 103 2.36 7.92 8.81
CA PRO A 103 1.13 8.54 9.27
C PRO A 103 -0.07 7.66 8.88
N THR A 104 -1.07 7.54 9.73
CA THR A 104 -2.21 6.59 9.59
C THR A 104 -1.87 5.12 9.84
N GLY A 105 -0.61 4.77 10.14
CA GLY A 105 -0.16 3.39 10.34
C GLY A 105 -0.20 2.52 9.08
N CYS A 106 -0.19 3.16 7.88
CA CYS A 106 -0.31 2.47 6.60
C CYS A 106 0.35 3.26 5.47
N HIS A 107 1.14 2.58 4.62
CA HIS A 107 1.80 3.20 3.46
C HIS A 107 0.82 3.77 2.41
N LYS A 108 -0.47 3.43 2.46
CA LYS A 108 -1.46 3.98 1.52
C LYS A 108 -1.67 5.48 1.63
N VAL A 109 -1.19 6.12 2.70
CA VAL A 109 -1.10 7.60 2.77
C VAL A 109 -0.20 8.14 1.66
N GLY A 110 0.86 7.43 1.27
CA GLY A 110 1.72 7.79 0.14
C GLY A 110 1.01 7.65 -1.20
N ALA A 111 0.29 6.53 -1.42
CA ALA A 111 -0.51 6.33 -2.63
C ALA A 111 -1.55 7.45 -2.83
N SER A 112 -2.27 7.83 -1.76
CA SER A 112 -3.26 8.91 -1.82
C SER A 112 -2.61 10.29 -1.97
N PHE A 113 -1.42 10.51 -1.39
CA PHE A 113 -0.63 11.73 -1.64
C PHE A 113 -0.26 11.84 -3.13
N GLY A 114 0.25 10.77 -3.73
CA GLY A 114 0.57 10.71 -5.16
C GLY A 114 -0.60 11.03 -6.09
N CYS A 115 -1.84 10.79 -5.65
CA CYS A 115 -3.04 11.13 -6.41
C CYS A 115 -3.50 12.59 -6.20
N LEU A 116 -3.43 13.11 -4.96
CA LEU A 116 -3.94 14.44 -4.61
C LEU A 116 -2.95 15.56 -4.94
N ALA A 117 -1.67 15.38 -4.59
CA ALA A 117 -0.67 16.42 -4.72
C ALA A 117 -0.51 16.97 -6.15
N PRO A 118 -0.47 16.14 -7.22
CA PRO A 118 -0.40 16.65 -8.59
C PRO A 118 -1.56 17.58 -8.94
N ARG A 119 -2.77 17.21 -8.57
CA ARG A 119 -3.97 18.02 -8.86
C ARG A 119 -4.04 19.30 -8.02
N LEU A 120 -3.49 19.27 -6.80
CA LEU A 120 -3.44 20.44 -5.92
C LEU A 120 -2.43 21.48 -6.43
N VAL A 121 -1.20 21.03 -6.77
CA VAL A 121 -0.13 21.95 -7.22
C VAL A 121 -0.33 22.46 -8.65
N THR A 122 -1.20 21.82 -9.43
CA THR A 122 -1.63 22.30 -10.74
C THR A 122 -2.91 23.15 -10.69
N GLY A 123 -3.59 23.20 -9.53
CA GLY A 123 -4.88 23.88 -9.37
C GLY A 123 -6.08 23.18 -10.00
N GLN A 124 -5.90 21.95 -10.53
CA GLN A 124 -7.02 21.14 -11.04
C GLN A 124 -7.96 20.72 -9.91
N PHE A 125 -7.43 20.46 -8.72
CA PHE A 125 -8.20 20.40 -7.49
C PHE A 125 -8.09 21.75 -6.79
N ASP A 126 -9.20 22.50 -6.74
CA ASP A 126 -9.29 23.74 -5.99
C ASP A 126 -9.81 23.44 -4.59
N ALA A 127 -8.94 23.58 -3.58
CA ALA A 127 -9.24 23.26 -2.19
C ALA A 127 -10.30 24.19 -1.55
N THR A 128 -10.70 25.26 -2.22
CA THR A 128 -11.78 26.16 -1.78
C THR A 128 -13.14 25.76 -2.33
N TYR A 129 -13.17 24.86 -3.32
CA TYR A 129 -14.39 24.49 -4.04
C TYR A 129 -14.63 22.97 -4.08
N HIS A 130 -13.57 22.16 -4.27
CA HIS A 130 -13.70 20.71 -4.42
C HIS A 130 -13.63 19.95 -3.10
N HIS A 131 -14.32 18.82 -3.06
CA HIS A 131 -14.24 17.82 -2.02
C HIS A 131 -13.51 16.59 -2.56
N ALA A 132 -12.45 16.14 -1.88
CA ALA A 132 -11.70 14.96 -2.26
C ALA A 132 -12.47 13.70 -1.83
N VAL A 133 -12.99 12.94 -2.79
CA VAL A 133 -13.74 11.70 -2.54
C VAL A 133 -12.80 10.50 -2.63
N TRP A 134 -12.70 9.73 -1.54
CA TRP A 134 -11.79 8.60 -1.37
C TRP A 134 -12.56 7.28 -1.29
N PRO A 135 -12.89 6.66 -2.44
CA PRO A 135 -13.54 5.36 -2.48
C PRO A 135 -12.53 4.25 -2.18
N SER A 136 -12.78 3.45 -1.14
CA SER A 136 -11.87 2.40 -0.72
C SER A 136 -12.53 1.44 0.26
N THR A 137 -11.91 0.30 0.48
CA THR A 137 -12.26 -0.65 1.52
C THR A 137 -11.60 -0.37 2.88
N GLY A 138 -10.83 0.73 3.00
CA GLY A 138 -10.29 1.15 4.31
C GLY A 138 -9.03 1.99 4.28
N ASN A 139 -7.86 1.39 4.09
CA ASN A 139 -6.57 2.08 4.26
C ASN A 139 -6.34 3.24 3.31
N TYR A 140 -6.82 3.14 2.06
CA TYR A 140 -6.67 4.24 1.11
C TYR A 140 -7.57 5.43 1.45
N CYS A 141 -8.82 5.22 1.87
CA CYS A 141 -9.67 6.32 2.29
C CYS A 141 -9.16 6.98 3.58
N ARG A 142 -8.56 6.20 4.52
CA ARG A 142 -7.90 6.76 5.69
C ARG A 142 -6.71 7.64 5.31
N GLY A 143 -5.84 7.14 4.41
CA GLY A 143 -4.70 7.92 3.90
C GLY A 143 -5.16 9.18 3.17
N GLY A 144 -6.19 9.08 2.32
CA GLY A 144 -6.75 10.19 1.58
C GLY A 144 -7.41 11.24 2.48
N ALA A 145 -8.20 10.82 3.46
CA ALA A 145 -8.81 11.73 4.43
C ALA A 145 -7.75 12.47 5.27
N PHE A 146 -6.68 11.77 5.68
CA PHE A 146 -5.59 12.38 6.43
C PHE A 146 -4.82 13.40 5.59
N ASN A 147 -4.40 13.03 4.36
CA ASN A 147 -3.77 13.96 3.43
C ASN A 147 -4.66 15.18 3.15
N SER A 148 -5.95 14.96 2.93
CA SER A 148 -6.90 16.06 2.74
C SER A 148 -6.90 17.00 3.94
N LYS A 149 -6.92 16.45 5.16
CA LYS A 149 -6.90 17.23 6.39
C LYS A 149 -5.61 18.03 6.55
N LEU A 150 -4.43 17.41 6.27
CA LEU A 150 -3.12 18.08 6.33
C LEU A 150 -2.96 19.16 5.26
N LEU A 151 -3.62 19.00 4.11
CA LEU A 151 -3.60 19.92 2.99
C LEU A 151 -4.77 20.93 3.03
N ALA A 152 -5.50 20.99 4.14
CA ALA A 152 -6.67 21.85 4.35
C ALA A 152 -7.77 21.66 3.28
N CYS A 153 -7.95 20.44 2.79
CA CYS A 153 -8.98 20.06 1.82
C CYS A 153 -10.15 19.37 2.52
N GLU A 154 -11.38 19.62 2.06
CA GLU A 154 -12.53 18.83 2.48
C GLU A 154 -12.50 17.43 1.87
N SER A 155 -12.96 16.41 2.62
CA SER A 155 -12.91 15.03 2.18
C SER A 155 -14.18 14.23 2.46
N VAL A 156 -14.45 13.27 1.57
CA VAL A 156 -15.51 12.27 1.69
C VAL A 156 -14.88 10.89 1.62
N ALA A 157 -14.98 10.10 2.69
CA ALA A 157 -14.52 8.72 2.74
C ALA A 157 -15.68 7.78 2.41
N ILE A 158 -15.48 6.84 1.47
CA ILE A 158 -16.47 5.81 1.13
C ILE A 158 -15.85 4.44 1.42
N LEU A 159 -16.50 3.62 2.25
CA LEU A 159 -16.01 2.27 2.58
C LEU A 159 -17.17 1.31 2.91
N PRO A 160 -16.97 -0.02 2.73
CA PRO A 160 -17.98 -1.00 3.09
C PRO A 160 -18.26 -1.02 4.59
N GLN A 161 -19.50 -1.32 4.96
CA GLN A 161 -19.95 -1.32 6.36
C GLN A 161 -19.34 -2.42 7.22
N ASP A 162 -18.92 -3.55 6.61
CA ASP A 162 -18.41 -4.72 7.31
C ASP A 162 -16.90 -4.67 7.62
N MET A 163 -16.28 -3.49 7.41
CA MET A 163 -14.88 -3.26 7.74
C MET A 163 -14.66 -3.15 9.26
N SER A 164 -13.39 -3.31 9.70
CA SER A 164 -13.04 -3.25 11.11
C SER A 164 -13.49 -1.94 11.77
N LYS A 165 -13.95 -2.05 13.02
CA LYS A 165 -14.48 -0.93 13.80
C LYS A 165 -13.45 0.19 13.96
N GLU A 166 -12.18 -0.16 14.14
CA GLU A 166 -11.06 0.77 14.31
C GLU A 166 -10.95 1.74 13.14
N ARG A 167 -11.23 1.28 11.92
CA ARG A 167 -11.21 2.13 10.72
C ARG A 167 -12.27 3.20 10.74
N PHE A 168 -13.51 2.84 11.11
CA PHE A 168 -14.61 3.80 11.20
C PHE A 168 -14.41 4.82 12.32
N ASP A 169 -13.98 4.36 13.50
CA ASP A 169 -13.83 5.25 14.67
C ASP A 169 -12.74 6.30 14.41
N TRP A 170 -11.65 5.91 13.75
CA TRP A 170 -10.61 6.86 13.39
C TRP A 170 -11.08 7.85 12.30
N LEU A 171 -11.77 7.39 11.26
CA LEU A 171 -12.27 8.25 10.19
C LEU A 171 -13.24 9.32 10.69
N LYS A 172 -14.07 9.03 11.69
CA LYS A 172 -15.00 10.01 12.29
C LYS A 172 -14.29 11.25 12.85
N SER A 173 -13.01 11.12 13.24
CA SER A 173 -12.23 12.24 13.77
C SER A 173 -11.51 13.06 12.70
N ILE A 174 -11.38 12.53 11.46
CA ILE A 174 -10.51 13.09 10.41
C ILE A 174 -11.29 13.51 9.17
N ALA A 175 -12.17 12.64 8.64
CA ALA A 175 -12.93 12.90 7.41
C ALA A 175 -14.04 13.91 7.64
N GLY A 176 -14.31 14.75 6.62
CA GLY A 176 -15.46 15.66 6.63
C GLY A 176 -16.79 14.90 6.56
N GLN A 177 -16.85 13.84 5.74
CA GLN A 177 -18.01 12.98 5.60
C GLN A 177 -17.58 11.52 5.44
N ILE A 178 -18.39 10.59 5.98
CA ILE A 178 -18.23 9.15 5.79
C ILE A 178 -19.50 8.58 5.19
N ILE A 179 -19.33 7.79 4.13
CA ILE A 179 -20.42 7.05 3.48
C ILE A 179 -20.11 5.56 3.59
N ALA A 180 -20.94 4.81 4.32
CA ALA A 180 -20.87 3.37 4.39
C ALA A 180 -21.67 2.74 3.24
N THR A 181 -21.06 1.83 2.50
CA THR A 181 -21.71 1.02 1.45
C THR A 181 -22.00 -0.38 1.95
N PRO A 182 -23.02 -1.10 1.44
CA PRO A 182 -23.28 -2.47 1.85
C PRO A 182 -22.11 -3.42 1.52
N GLY A 183 -21.85 -4.41 2.40
CA GLY A 183 -20.97 -5.54 2.14
C GLY A 183 -19.57 -5.41 2.73
N CYS A 184 -18.68 -6.29 2.26
CA CYS A 184 -17.32 -6.53 2.77
C CYS A 184 -16.24 -6.00 1.81
N GLU A 185 -14.97 -6.39 2.04
CA GLU A 185 -13.78 -5.97 1.27
C GLU A 185 -13.95 -6.11 -0.25
N SER A 186 -14.57 -7.18 -0.73
CA SER A 186 -14.72 -7.43 -2.17
C SER A 186 -15.92 -6.73 -2.83
N ASN A 187 -16.72 -5.95 -2.07
CA ASN A 187 -17.90 -5.23 -2.57
C ASN A 187 -17.55 -3.88 -3.20
N VAL A 188 -16.69 -3.88 -4.20
CA VAL A 188 -16.21 -2.67 -4.88
C VAL A 188 -17.26 -2.08 -5.84
N LYS A 189 -18.18 -2.92 -6.35
CA LYS A 189 -19.27 -2.44 -7.22
C LYS A 189 -20.15 -1.41 -6.51
N GLU A 190 -20.54 -1.64 -5.27
CA GLU A 190 -21.36 -0.74 -4.47
C GLU A 190 -20.64 0.60 -4.23
N ILE A 191 -19.32 0.57 -4.08
CA ILE A 191 -18.47 1.75 -4.01
C ILE A 191 -18.50 2.50 -5.35
N PHE A 192 -18.34 1.80 -6.48
CA PHE A 192 -18.39 2.42 -7.81
C PHE A 192 -19.75 3.04 -8.09
N ASP A 193 -20.86 2.36 -7.78
CA ASP A 193 -22.19 2.88 -7.93
C ASP A 193 -22.37 4.22 -7.16
N LYS A 194 -21.84 4.28 -5.92
CA LYS A 194 -21.86 5.51 -5.13
C LYS A 194 -20.97 6.61 -5.72
N THR A 195 -19.82 6.27 -6.28
CA THR A 195 -18.97 7.26 -6.96
C THR A 195 -19.62 7.83 -8.22
N TRP A 196 -20.37 7.02 -8.98
CA TRP A 196 -21.15 7.50 -10.13
C TRP A 196 -22.26 8.47 -9.74
N GLU A 197 -22.90 8.25 -8.60
CA GLU A 197 -23.86 9.18 -8.05
C GLU A 197 -23.21 10.53 -7.70
N LEU A 198 -22.08 10.48 -6.98
CA LEU A 198 -21.35 11.67 -6.54
C LEU A 198 -20.74 12.47 -7.70
N LYS A 199 -20.31 11.81 -8.77
CA LYS A 199 -19.79 12.49 -9.99
C LYS A 199 -20.76 13.46 -10.64
N LYS A 200 -22.05 13.39 -10.33
CA LYS A 200 -23.05 14.35 -10.81
C LYS A 200 -22.92 15.72 -10.16
N ASP A 201 -22.28 15.80 -9.00
CA ASP A 201 -21.97 17.04 -8.30
C ASP A 201 -20.55 17.49 -8.72
N PRO A 202 -20.41 18.66 -9.39
CA PRO A 202 -19.11 19.13 -9.87
C PRO A 202 -18.12 19.47 -8.76
N THR A 203 -18.59 19.60 -7.51
CA THR A 203 -17.70 19.80 -6.36
C THR A 203 -17.01 18.51 -5.91
N MET A 204 -17.52 17.34 -6.30
CA MET A 204 -17.02 16.03 -5.87
C MET A 204 -15.96 15.51 -6.84
N MET A 205 -14.69 15.53 -6.45
CA MET A 205 -13.59 14.98 -7.24
C MET A 205 -13.22 13.58 -6.73
N ILE A 206 -13.41 12.57 -7.58
CA ILE A 206 -13.22 11.17 -7.22
C ILE A 206 -11.75 10.77 -7.43
N PHE A 207 -11.10 10.27 -6.38
CA PHE A 207 -9.75 9.70 -6.40
C PHE A 207 -9.83 8.17 -6.36
N ASN A 208 -10.07 7.54 -7.52
CA ASN A 208 -10.20 6.09 -7.62
C ASN A 208 -8.82 5.42 -7.60
N GLN A 209 -8.45 4.77 -6.49
CA GLN A 209 -7.14 4.12 -6.34
C GLN A 209 -6.80 3.09 -7.43
N PHE A 210 -7.82 2.49 -8.05
CA PHE A 210 -7.64 1.46 -9.08
C PHE A 210 -7.30 2.04 -10.48
N ALA A 211 -7.47 3.36 -10.66
CA ALA A 211 -7.31 4.03 -11.95
C ALA A 211 -6.37 5.25 -11.92
N GLU A 212 -6.13 5.85 -10.75
CA GLU A 212 -5.30 7.05 -10.60
C GLU A 212 -3.80 6.73 -10.76
N MET A 213 -3.17 7.28 -11.80
CA MET A 213 -1.75 7.03 -12.12
C MET A 213 -0.77 7.63 -11.10
N GLY A 214 -1.21 8.50 -10.22
CA GLY A 214 -0.42 8.98 -9.09
C GLY A 214 -0.11 7.89 -8.05
N ASN A 215 -0.96 6.89 -7.93
CA ASN A 215 -0.74 5.72 -7.08
C ASN A 215 0.48 4.89 -7.55
N PRO A 216 0.54 4.37 -8.80
CA PRO A 216 1.73 3.66 -9.28
C PRO A 216 2.98 4.54 -9.36
N LEU A 217 2.86 5.83 -9.70
CA LEU A 217 3.99 6.76 -9.69
C LEU A 217 4.65 6.81 -8.31
N TRP A 218 3.87 6.96 -7.24
CA TRP A 218 4.40 7.01 -5.88
C TRP A 218 5.06 5.69 -5.49
N HIS A 219 4.41 4.56 -5.76
CA HIS A 219 4.96 3.25 -5.40
C HIS A 219 6.22 2.89 -6.18
N TYR A 220 6.30 3.21 -7.48
CA TYR A 220 7.51 3.02 -8.25
C TYR A 220 8.67 3.81 -7.64
N ASN A 221 8.47 5.13 -7.49
CA ASN A 221 9.52 6.04 -7.06
C ASN A 221 9.88 5.91 -5.58
N VAL A 222 8.91 5.69 -4.68
CA VAL A 222 9.18 5.70 -3.23
C VAL A 222 9.28 4.27 -2.67
N THR A 223 8.31 3.40 -2.93
CA THR A 223 8.32 2.02 -2.39
C THR A 223 9.36 1.15 -3.06
N GLY A 224 9.43 1.19 -4.40
CA GLY A 224 10.41 0.40 -5.16
C GLY A 224 11.85 0.81 -4.84
N TYR A 225 12.07 2.13 -4.76
CA TYR A 225 13.38 2.67 -4.36
C TYR A 225 13.77 2.19 -2.96
N ALA A 226 12.90 2.34 -1.97
CA ALA A 226 13.17 1.94 -0.59
C ALA A 226 13.40 0.43 -0.45
N LEU A 227 12.66 -0.42 -1.16
CA LEU A 227 12.87 -1.87 -1.10
C LEU A 227 14.19 -2.29 -1.75
N SER A 228 14.59 -1.63 -2.83
CA SER A 228 15.90 -1.80 -3.44
C SER A 228 17.03 -1.36 -2.48
N GLU A 229 16.87 -0.21 -1.84
CA GLU A 229 17.82 0.31 -0.84
C GLU A 229 17.93 -0.63 0.36
N LEU A 230 16.80 -1.10 0.88
CA LEU A 230 16.78 -2.09 1.96
C LEU A 230 17.57 -3.34 1.57
N PHE A 231 17.30 -3.92 0.39
CA PHE A 231 18.02 -5.10 -0.06
C PHE A 231 19.53 -4.84 -0.12
N GLU A 232 19.97 -3.74 -0.73
CA GLU A 232 21.40 -3.39 -0.82
C GLU A 232 22.04 -3.20 0.56
N ALA A 233 21.29 -2.64 1.53
CA ALA A 233 21.80 -2.43 2.89
C ALA A 233 21.93 -3.71 3.71
N VAL A 234 21.05 -4.70 3.49
CA VAL A 234 21.00 -5.91 4.34
C VAL A 234 21.52 -7.19 3.67
N LYS A 235 21.77 -7.16 2.36
CA LYS A 235 22.27 -8.34 1.63
C LYS A 235 23.64 -8.79 2.13
N LYS A 236 23.83 -10.09 2.19
CA LYS A 236 25.13 -10.70 2.45
C LYS A 236 25.90 -10.90 1.13
N PRO A 237 27.24 -11.01 1.16
CA PRO A 237 28.02 -11.30 -0.05
C PRO A 237 27.47 -12.53 -0.78
N GLY A 238 27.26 -12.41 -2.09
CA GLY A 238 26.76 -13.49 -2.95
C GLY A 238 25.24 -13.68 -2.95
N GLN A 239 24.48 -12.92 -2.16
CA GLN A 239 23.01 -13.01 -2.18
C GLN A 239 22.41 -12.30 -3.38
N THR A 240 21.35 -12.91 -3.91
CA THR A 240 20.54 -12.43 -5.05
C THR A 240 19.16 -11.94 -4.59
N PHE A 241 18.70 -10.83 -5.13
CA PHE A 241 17.28 -10.42 -4.97
C PHE A 241 16.45 -11.26 -5.95
N ALA A 242 16.00 -12.43 -5.49
CA ALA A 242 15.40 -13.46 -6.34
C ALA A 242 13.92 -13.16 -6.67
N GLY A 243 13.20 -12.52 -5.77
CA GLY A 243 11.77 -12.28 -5.98
C GLY A 243 11.19 -11.15 -5.13
N ALA A 244 10.03 -10.65 -5.56
CA ALA A 244 9.19 -9.77 -4.78
C ALA A 244 7.72 -10.18 -4.92
N CYS A 245 6.99 -10.18 -3.81
CA CYS A 245 5.58 -10.54 -3.76
C CYS A 245 4.76 -9.38 -3.21
N PHE A 246 3.68 -9.00 -3.91
CA PHE A 246 2.76 -7.97 -3.44
C PHE A 246 1.32 -8.43 -3.65
N THR A 247 0.55 -8.48 -2.58
CA THR A 247 -0.89 -8.74 -2.68
C THR A 247 -1.60 -7.53 -3.29
N SER A 248 -2.55 -7.82 -4.18
CA SER A 248 -3.26 -6.79 -4.94
C SER A 248 -4.63 -6.48 -4.34
N GLY A 249 -4.81 -5.22 -3.92
CA GLY A 249 -6.08 -4.54 -3.93
C GLY A 249 -6.09 -3.64 -5.15
N SER A 250 -5.56 -2.40 -5.03
CA SER A 250 -5.42 -1.49 -6.20
C SER A 250 -4.24 -1.80 -7.11
N ALA A 251 -3.37 -2.73 -6.77
CA ALA A 251 -2.12 -3.05 -7.49
C ALA A 251 -1.06 -1.92 -7.51
N GLY A 252 -1.20 -0.89 -6.68
CA GLY A 252 -0.22 0.20 -6.65
C GLY A 252 1.20 -0.29 -6.34
N THR A 253 1.35 -1.19 -5.36
CA THR A 253 2.65 -1.79 -4.98
C THR A 253 3.30 -2.63 -6.08
N MET A 254 2.54 -3.13 -7.06
CA MET A 254 3.11 -3.82 -8.22
C MET A 254 4.06 -2.93 -9.03
N SER A 255 3.85 -1.62 -9.01
CA SER A 255 4.76 -0.66 -9.66
C SER A 255 6.12 -0.55 -8.97
N ALA A 256 6.21 -0.86 -7.68
CA ALA A 256 7.50 -1.06 -7.02
C ALA A 256 8.27 -2.23 -7.66
N GLY A 257 7.55 -3.29 -8.04
CA GLY A 257 8.11 -4.41 -8.79
C GLY A 257 8.63 -4.02 -10.18
N ASP A 258 8.04 -3.02 -10.83
CA ASP A 258 8.54 -2.50 -12.12
C ASP A 258 9.96 -1.94 -11.94
N LEU A 259 10.20 -1.09 -10.94
CA LEU A 259 11.54 -0.58 -10.60
C LEU A 259 12.50 -1.71 -10.22
N LEU A 260 12.04 -2.67 -9.40
CA LEU A 260 12.90 -3.77 -8.97
C LEU A 260 13.35 -4.63 -10.15
N LYS A 261 12.51 -4.89 -11.14
CA LYS A 261 12.89 -5.65 -12.34
C LYS A 261 13.84 -4.88 -13.26
N GLU A 262 13.78 -3.56 -13.28
CA GLU A 262 14.78 -2.73 -13.98
C GLU A 262 16.17 -2.84 -13.33
N ARG A 263 16.22 -2.81 -11.99
CA ARG A 263 17.47 -2.92 -11.22
C ARG A 263 18.00 -4.34 -11.10
N TYR A 264 17.09 -5.30 -11.02
CA TYR A 264 17.39 -6.73 -10.83
C TYR A 264 16.66 -7.55 -11.91
N PRO A 265 17.22 -7.67 -13.14
CA PRO A 265 16.54 -8.29 -14.30
C PRO A 265 16.10 -9.74 -14.10
N HIS A 266 16.71 -10.46 -13.16
CA HIS A 266 16.36 -11.85 -12.84
C HIS A 266 15.26 -11.99 -11.78
N LEU A 267 14.89 -10.89 -11.13
CA LEU A 267 13.85 -10.89 -10.10
C LEU A 267 12.52 -11.36 -10.65
N LYS A 268 11.87 -12.27 -9.91
CA LYS A 268 10.50 -12.71 -10.19
C LYS A 268 9.51 -11.86 -9.41
N LEU A 269 8.52 -11.29 -10.11
CA LEU A 269 7.48 -10.46 -9.52
C LEU A 269 6.18 -11.26 -9.43
N ALA A 270 5.69 -11.50 -8.21
CA ALA A 270 4.42 -12.16 -7.97
C ALA A 270 3.36 -11.19 -7.48
N VAL A 271 2.13 -11.36 -8.01
CA VAL A 271 0.92 -10.77 -7.46
C VAL A 271 0.21 -11.78 -6.56
N GLY A 272 -0.11 -11.38 -5.33
CA GLY A 272 -0.88 -12.17 -4.39
C GLY A 272 -2.35 -11.77 -4.38
N GLU A 273 -3.25 -12.73 -4.15
CA GLU A 273 -4.69 -12.51 -3.97
C GLU A 273 -5.28 -13.48 -2.95
N ALA A 274 -6.53 -13.27 -2.54
CA ALA A 274 -7.25 -14.22 -1.70
C ALA A 274 -7.76 -15.39 -2.54
N LEU A 275 -7.61 -16.63 -2.06
CA LEU A 275 -8.10 -17.84 -2.75
C LEU A 275 -9.62 -17.78 -2.95
N GLN A 276 -10.36 -17.22 -1.99
CA GLN A 276 -11.81 -17.03 -2.07
C GLN A 276 -12.23 -15.99 -3.13
N CYS A 277 -11.28 -15.20 -3.65
CA CYS A 277 -11.49 -14.21 -4.70
C CYS A 277 -10.32 -14.23 -5.70
N SER A 278 -10.08 -15.38 -6.33
CA SER A 278 -8.96 -15.66 -7.23
C SER A 278 -9.19 -15.09 -8.63
N THR A 279 -9.31 -13.78 -8.75
CA THR A 279 -9.63 -13.10 -10.02
C THR A 279 -8.50 -13.19 -11.03
N ILE A 280 -7.26 -13.07 -10.61
CA ILE A 280 -6.08 -13.14 -11.49
C ILE A 280 -5.78 -14.59 -11.87
N LEU A 281 -5.81 -15.49 -10.90
CA LEU A 281 -5.50 -16.90 -11.07
C LEU A 281 -6.57 -17.61 -11.92
N ASP A 282 -7.85 -17.50 -11.52
CA ASP A 282 -8.93 -18.35 -12.03
C ASP A 282 -10.08 -17.58 -12.70
N ASN A 283 -9.98 -16.25 -12.88
CA ASN A 283 -11.10 -15.37 -13.24
C ASN A 283 -12.27 -15.47 -12.24
N GLY A 284 -11.97 -15.81 -10.99
CA GLY A 284 -12.93 -16.05 -9.93
C GLY A 284 -13.37 -14.77 -9.21
N PHE A 285 -14.38 -14.90 -8.37
CA PHE A 285 -14.82 -13.83 -7.47
C PHE A 285 -15.47 -14.43 -6.22
N GLY A 286 -15.39 -13.71 -5.12
CA GLY A 286 -16.03 -14.11 -3.87
C GLY A 286 -15.75 -13.12 -2.74
N GLY A 287 -16.40 -13.34 -1.60
CA GLY A 287 -16.08 -12.65 -0.35
C GLY A 287 -14.91 -13.32 0.36
N HIS A 288 -14.07 -12.53 1.01
CA HIS A 288 -12.94 -13.03 1.78
C HIS A 288 -12.66 -12.13 3.00
N ARG A 289 -11.79 -12.61 3.90
CA ARG A 289 -11.44 -11.95 5.16
C ARG A 289 -10.03 -11.32 5.18
N ILE A 290 -9.29 -11.31 4.07
CA ILE A 290 -7.99 -10.64 3.99
C ILE A 290 -8.25 -9.15 3.72
N GLU A 291 -8.47 -8.36 4.76
CA GLU A 291 -8.73 -6.93 4.64
C GLU A 291 -7.54 -6.19 3.99
N GLY A 292 -7.82 -5.32 3.03
CA GLY A 292 -6.85 -4.50 2.32
C GLY A 292 -6.42 -5.02 0.95
N ILE A 293 -6.87 -6.21 0.56
CA ILE A 293 -6.62 -6.79 -0.75
C ILE A 293 -7.91 -7.38 -1.36
N GLY A 294 -7.79 -7.92 -2.57
CA GLY A 294 -8.86 -8.65 -3.24
C GLY A 294 -9.91 -7.72 -3.85
N ASP A 295 -9.92 -7.68 -5.14
CA ASP A 295 -10.91 -7.00 -5.96
C ASP A 295 -11.39 -7.99 -7.01
N LYS A 296 -12.67 -7.94 -7.34
CA LYS A 296 -13.28 -8.73 -8.42
C LYS A 296 -12.88 -8.21 -9.81
N HIS A 297 -11.95 -7.29 -9.88
CA HIS A 297 -11.51 -6.60 -11.10
C HIS A 297 -9.99 -6.53 -11.16
N ILE A 298 -9.45 -6.56 -12.38
CA ILE A 298 -8.04 -6.25 -12.59
C ILE A 298 -7.88 -4.72 -12.58
N PRO A 299 -7.12 -4.13 -11.65
CA PRO A 299 -6.94 -2.68 -11.58
C PRO A 299 -6.38 -2.10 -12.89
N TRP A 300 -6.89 -0.93 -13.30
CA TRP A 300 -6.38 -0.22 -14.47
C TRP A 300 -4.88 0.03 -14.39
N ILE A 301 -4.41 0.39 -13.19
CA ILE A 301 -3.01 0.72 -12.92
C ILE A 301 -2.08 -0.49 -12.75
N HIS A 302 -2.55 -1.72 -12.93
CA HIS A 302 -1.72 -2.92 -12.84
C HIS A 302 -0.96 -3.16 -14.15
N ASN A 303 0.37 -3.07 -14.15
CA ASN A 303 1.22 -3.47 -15.27
C ASN A 303 1.32 -5.00 -15.34
N VAL A 304 0.26 -5.64 -15.83
CA VAL A 304 0.15 -7.11 -15.90
C VAL A 304 1.26 -7.73 -16.75
N LYS A 305 1.70 -7.03 -17.78
CA LYS A 305 2.76 -7.52 -18.69
C LYS A 305 4.07 -7.80 -17.95
N ASN A 306 4.32 -7.10 -16.86
CA ASN A 306 5.54 -7.23 -16.06
C ASN A 306 5.42 -8.23 -14.88
N THR A 307 4.22 -8.76 -14.63
CA THR A 307 3.95 -9.73 -13.55
C THR A 307 4.31 -11.15 -14.00
N ASP A 308 5.10 -11.86 -13.19
CA ASP A 308 5.60 -13.20 -13.55
C ASP A 308 4.76 -14.33 -12.97
N MET A 309 4.07 -14.11 -11.85
CA MET A 309 3.34 -15.15 -11.16
C MET A 309 2.09 -14.59 -10.46
N ALA A 310 1.03 -15.37 -10.39
CA ALA A 310 -0.13 -15.18 -9.52
C ALA A 310 -0.11 -16.23 -8.40
N ILE A 311 -0.37 -15.80 -7.16
CA ILE A 311 -0.38 -16.66 -5.97
C ILE A 311 -1.64 -16.37 -5.16
N ALA A 312 -2.48 -17.37 -4.92
CA ALA A 312 -3.64 -17.24 -4.07
C ALA A 312 -3.37 -17.81 -2.67
N ILE A 313 -3.81 -17.07 -1.64
CA ILE A 313 -3.69 -17.41 -0.22
C ILE A 313 -5.08 -17.64 0.35
N ASP A 314 -5.27 -18.75 1.04
CA ASP A 314 -6.50 -19.00 1.80
C ASP A 314 -6.62 -17.95 2.92
N ASP A 315 -7.78 -17.32 3.03
CA ASP A 315 -8.00 -16.30 4.04
C ASP A 315 -7.89 -16.84 5.46
N GLU A 316 -8.22 -18.13 5.68
CA GLU A 316 -8.05 -18.79 6.95
C GLU A 316 -6.59 -18.82 7.39
N ASP A 317 -5.63 -19.04 6.48
CA ASP A 317 -4.21 -19.02 6.81
C ASP A 317 -3.80 -17.65 7.41
N SER A 318 -4.24 -16.57 6.79
CA SER A 318 -3.95 -15.23 7.28
C SER A 318 -4.60 -14.94 8.64
N GLN A 319 -5.83 -15.39 8.84
CA GLN A 319 -6.57 -15.19 10.11
C GLN A 319 -5.94 -15.97 11.26
N ARG A 320 -5.58 -17.24 11.04
CA ARG A 320 -4.94 -18.07 12.06
C ARG A 320 -3.60 -17.54 12.49
N LEU A 321 -2.79 -17.08 11.55
CA LEU A 321 -1.50 -16.47 11.84
C LEU A 321 -1.63 -15.10 12.52
N LEU A 322 -2.64 -14.29 12.19
CA LEU A 322 -2.94 -13.08 12.93
C LEU A 322 -3.12 -13.37 14.43
N ARG A 323 -3.85 -14.44 14.75
CA ARG A 323 -4.07 -14.90 16.12
C ARG A 323 -2.79 -15.40 16.76
N LEU A 324 -2.01 -16.24 16.05
CA LEU A 324 -0.71 -16.76 16.52
C LEU A 324 0.25 -15.62 16.91
N PHE A 325 0.36 -14.60 16.07
CA PHE A 325 1.34 -13.53 16.27
C PHE A 325 0.96 -12.54 17.38
N ASN A 326 -0.32 -12.47 17.76
CA ASN A 326 -0.82 -11.41 18.63
C ASN A 326 -1.40 -11.90 19.97
N THR A 327 -1.51 -13.19 20.21
CA THR A 327 -1.93 -13.71 21.52
C THR A 327 -0.73 -13.97 22.44
N PRO A 328 -0.88 -13.87 23.77
CA PRO A 328 0.19 -14.20 24.71
C PRO A 328 0.74 -15.62 24.54
N GLU A 329 -0.15 -16.59 24.32
CA GLU A 329 0.20 -17.99 24.13
C GLU A 329 0.96 -18.22 22.82
N GLY A 330 0.58 -17.53 21.74
CA GLY A 330 1.29 -17.56 20.47
C GLY A 330 2.69 -16.97 20.57
N LYS A 331 2.82 -15.84 21.27
CA LYS A 331 4.12 -15.22 21.55
C LYS A 331 5.02 -16.14 22.38
N THR A 332 4.47 -16.78 23.42
CA THR A 332 5.19 -17.77 24.23
C THR A 332 5.65 -18.95 23.36
N TYR A 333 4.77 -19.50 22.51
CA TYR A 333 5.12 -20.57 21.57
C TYR A 333 6.29 -20.17 20.63
N MET A 334 6.21 -19.00 20.02
CA MET A 334 7.28 -18.54 19.14
C MET A 334 8.63 -18.37 19.85
N LYS A 335 8.61 -17.93 21.12
CA LYS A 335 9.79 -17.78 21.93
C LYS A 335 10.35 -19.11 22.41
N ASP A 336 9.54 -19.92 23.05
CA ASP A 336 9.98 -21.12 23.78
C ASP A 336 10.22 -22.31 22.84
N GLU A 337 9.35 -22.52 21.85
CA GLU A 337 9.44 -23.67 20.94
C GLU A 337 10.25 -23.36 19.67
N LEU A 338 10.12 -22.12 19.11
CA LEU A 338 10.88 -21.76 17.91
C LEU A 338 12.20 -21.03 18.25
N GLY A 339 12.46 -20.70 19.53
CA GLY A 339 13.66 -20.01 19.95
C GLY A 339 13.80 -18.62 19.34
N MET A 340 12.69 -17.91 19.12
CA MET A 340 12.71 -16.54 18.64
C MET A 340 13.10 -15.57 19.77
N SER A 341 13.86 -14.52 19.43
CA SER A 341 14.17 -13.46 20.39
C SER A 341 12.92 -12.61 20.71
N ASP A 342 12.96 -11.90 21.83
CA ASP A 342 11.86 -10.99 22.20
C ASP A 342 11.59 -9.94 21.08
N GLU A 343 12.63 -9.42 20.45
CA GLU A 343 12.52 -8.47 19.34
C GLU A 343 11.84 -9.10 18.10
N GLU A 344 12.24 -10.31 17.73
CA GLU A 344 11.62 -11.04 16.60
C GLU A 344 10.13 -11.29 16.87
N VAL A 345 9.78 -11.71 18.10
CA VAL A 345 8.39 -11.97 18.49
C VAL A 345 7.55 -10.67 18.48
N GLU A 346 8.07 -9.58 19.04
CA GLU A 346 7.34 -8.30 19.04
C GLU A 346 7.13 -7.73 17.64
N LYS A 347 8.09 -7.94 16.72
CA LYS A 347 7.96 -7.52 15.34
C LYS A 347 6.89 -8.29 14.56
N MET A 348 6.46 -9.48 15.01
CA MET A 348 5.35 -10.20 14.37
C MET A 348 4.02 -9.41 14.46
N ALA A 349 3.84 -8.61 15.49
CA ALA A 349 2.68 -7.69 15.58
C ALA A 349 2.71 -6.52 14.57
N TRP A 350 3.80 -6.34 13.83
CA TRP A 350 3.87 -5.36 12.74
C TRP A 350 3.20 -5.87 11.45
N LEU A 351 2.81 -7.14 11.41
CA LEU A 351 2.10 -7.75 10.30
C LEU A 351 0.58 -7.62 10.52
N GLY A 352 -0.07 -6.78 9.71
CA GLY A 352 -1.52 -6.81 9.55
C GLY A 352 -1.94 -7.99 8.65
N ILE A 353 -3.24 -8.17 8.44
CA ILE A 353 -3.77 -9.34 7.72
C ILE A 353 -3.19 -9.48 6.31
N SER A 354 -3.18 -8.40 5.52
CA SER A 354 -2.58 -8.43 4.17
C SER A 354 -1.05 -8.58 4.19
N GLY A 355 -0.38 -8.09 5.24
CA GLY A 355 1.04 -8.29 5.45
C GLY A 355 1.39 -9.76 5.69
N ILE A 356 0.56 -10.48 6.44
CA ILE A 356 0.68 -11.92 6.62
C ILE A 356 0.51 -12.63 5.28
N ALA A 357 -0.54 -12.29 4.50
CA ALA A 357 -0.74 -12.86 3.16
C ALA A 357 0.46 -12.61 2.23
N ASN A 358 1.08 -11.44 2.29
CA ASN A 358 2.31 -11.14 1.55
C ASN A 358 3.47 -12.08 1.94
N VAL A 359 3.68 -12.32 3.22
CA VAL A 359 4.71 -13.25 3.71
C VAL A 359 4.41 -14.68 3.24
N LEU A 360 3.14 -15.11 3.29
CA LEU A 360 2.74 -16.44 2.79
C LEU A 360 2.97 -16.59 1.28
N CYS A 361 2.73 -15.53 0.48
CA CYS A 361 3.12 -15.49 -0.93
C CYS A 361 4.63 -15.67 -1.12
N CYS A 362 5.45 -14.99 -0.31
CA CYS A 362 6.92 -15.14 -0.35
C CYS A 362 7.34 -16.57 -0.03
N ILE A 363 6.72 -17.22 0.97
CA ILE A 363 7.00 -18.63 1.33
C ILE A 363 6.63 -19.56 0.17
N LYS A 364 5.44 -19.39 -0.44
CA LYS A 364 5.01 -20.20 -1.59
C LYS A 364 5.95 -19.99 -2.79
N MET A 365 6.34 -18.76 -3.10
CA MET A 365 7.33 -18.46 -4.14
C MET A 365 8.67 -19.13 -3.86
N ALA A 366 9.15 -19.06 -2.61
CA ALA A 366 10.42 -19.67 -2.22
C ALA A 366 10.40 -21.20 -2.40
N LYS A 367 9.31 -21.86 -2.01
CA LYS A 367 9.14 -23.30 -2.22
C LYS A 367 9.04 -23.67 -3.70
N TYR A 368 8.33 -22.86 -4.50
CA TYR A 368 8.11 -23.12 -5.92
C TYR A 368 9.40 -23.02 -6.74
N TYR A 369 10.22 -22.00 -6.48
CA TYR A 369 11.51 -21.80 -7.17
C TYR A 369 12.69 -22.47 -6.45
N GLU A 370 12.43 -23.24 -5.38
CA GLU A 370 13.47 -23.95 -4.59
C GLU A 370 14.58 -23.00 -4.13
N LEU A 371 14.17 -21.78 -3.66
CA LEU A 371 15.11 -20.74 -3.25
C LEU A 371 15.94 -21.18 -2.03
N THR A 372 17.19 -20.75 -2.00
CA THR A 372 18.22 -21.14 -1.00
C THR A 372 18.59 -19.96 -0.08
N GLU A 373 19.50 -20.18 0.86
CA GLU A 373 20.08 -19.13 1.73
C GLU A 373 20.81 -18.02 0.96
N ASN A 374 21.10 -18.24 -0.33
CA ASN A 374 21.70 -17.24 -1.20
C ASN A 374 20.66 -16.33 -1.88
N ASP A 375 19.39 -16.57 -1.60
CA ASP A 375 18.29 -15.84 -2.22
C ASP A 375 17.56 -14.98 -1.19
N VAL A 376 17.10 -13.81 -1.63
CA VAL A 376 16.28 -12.90 -0.84
C VAL A 376 14.97 -12.64 -1.58
N VAL A 377 13.85 -12.71 -0.86
CA VAL A 377 12.53 -12.32 -1.35
C VAL A 377 12.04 -11.11 -0.57
N GLY A 378 11.58 -10.08 -1.28
CA GLY A 378 11.08 -8.84 -0.71
C GLY A 378 9.57 -8.71 -0.73
N THR A 379 9.02 -8.01 0.26
CA THR A 379 7.59 -7.64 0.28
C THR A 379 7.36 -6.40 1.13
N VAL A 380 6.08 -6.00 1.27
CA VAL A 380 5.64 -4.90 2.14
C VAL A 380 4.60 -5.37 3.15
N LEU A 381 4.64 -4.81 4.35
CA LEU A 381 3.60 -4.93 5.37
C LEU A 381 2.77 -3.65 5.30
N THR A 382 1.56 -3.75 4.78
CA THR A 382 0.70 -2.60 4.47
C THR A 382 0.38 -1.78 5.73
N ASP A 383 -0.01 -2.48 6.80
CA ASP A 383 -0.36 -1.97 8.12
C ASP A 383 0.06 -2.99 9.20
N SER A 384 -0.42 -2.82 10.42
CA SER A 384 -0.06 -3.71 11.55
C SER A 384 -1.30 -4.26 12.27
N ALA A 385 -1.09 -5.23 13.14
CA ALA A 385 -2.14 -5.88 13.94
C ALA A 385 -2.95 -4.90 14.82
N VAL A 386 -2.44 -3.72 15.10
CA VAL A 386 -3.15 -2.65 15.84
C VAL A 386 -4.49 -2.30 15.18
N MET A 387 -4.60 -2.50 13.87
CA MET A 387 -5.82 -2.21 13.09
C MET A 387 -6.87 -3.34 13.14
N TYR A 388 -6.58 -4.45 13.82
CA TYR A 388 -7.34 -5.70 13.74
C TYR A 388 -7.62 -6.33 15.10
N GLN A 389 -7.61 -5.57 16.18
CA GLN A 389 -7.90 -6.11 17.51
C GLN A 389 -9.30 -6.72 17.58
N SER A 390 -10.29 -6.06 16.98
CA SER A 390 -11.65 -6.60 16.89
C SER A 390 -11.72 -7.96 16.16
N ARG A 391 -10.87 -8.16 15.12
CA ARG A 391 -10.78 -9.45 14.40
C ARG A 391 -10.15 -10.54 15.26
N ILE A 392 -9.14 -10.21 16.07
CA ILE A 392 -8.55 -11.15 17.02
C ILE A 392 -9.59 -11.57 18.08
N ASP A 393 -10.39 -10.63 18.57
CA ASP A 393 -11.46 -10.91 19.52
C ASP A 393 -12.56 -11.82 18.89
N GLU A 394 -12.94 -11.56 17.65
CA GLU A 394 -13.87 -12.43 16.89
C GLU A 394 -13.32 -13.85 16.72
N LEU A 395 -12.02 -13.99 16.37
CA LEU A 395 -11.36 -15.30 16.26
C LEU A 395 -11.33 -16.04 17.60
N ASN A 396 -11.10 -15.32 18.71
CA ASN A 396 -11.14 -15.90 20.05
C ASN A 396 -12.55 -16.35 20.44
N GLN A 397 -13.58 -15.63 20.04
CA GLN A 397 -14.98 -16.05 20.24
C GLN A 397 -15.34 -17.28 19.38
N LEU A 398 -14.89 -17.33 18.13
CA LEU A 398 -15.22 -18.41 17.20
C LEU A 398 -14.50 -19.71 17.56
N HIS A 399 -13.22 -19.65 17.91
CA HIS A 399 -12.35 -20.81 18.10
C HIS A 399 -12.05 -21.13 19.57
N GLY A 400 -12.61 -20.36 20.53
CA GLY A 400 -12.36 -20.53 21.95
C GLY A 400 -10.99 -20.05 22.41
N ALA A 401 -10.61 -20.39 23.63
CA ALA A 401 -9.34 -19.96 24.23
C ALA A 401 -8.13 -20.49 23.45
N TYR A 402 -7.15 -19.60 23.20
CA TYR A 402 -5.90 -19.99 22.57
C TYR A 402 -4.98 -20.67 23.58
N ASN A 403 -4.17 -21.60 23.13
CA ASN A 403 -3.21 -22.33 23.97
C ASN A 403 -2.01 -22.79 23.13
N ALA A 404 -0.99 -23.35 23.77
CA ALA A 404 0.25 -23.79 23.10
C ALA A 404 0.00 -24.85 22.01
N HIS A 405 -0.97 -25.75 22.19
CA HIS A 405 -1.33 -26.76 21.20
C HIS A 405 -1.95 -26.10 19.96
N GLU A 406 -2.89 -25.18 20.14
CA GLU A 406 -3.48 -24.40 19.03
C GLU A 406 -2.41 -23.60 18.30
N ALA A 407 -1.48 -22.96 19.02
CA ALA A 407 -0.38 -22.22 18.43
C ALA A 407 0.52 -23.10 17.55
N ALA A 408 0.89 -24.28 18.04
CA ALA A 408 1.68 -25.25 17.27
C ALA A 408 0.93 -25.75 16.02
N MET A 409 -0.40 -26.01 16.16
CA MET A 409 -1.22 -26.45 15.03
C MET A 409 -1.39 -25.36 13.99
N ASP A 410 -1.65 -24.11 14.41
CA ASP A 410 -1.79 -22.98 13.48
C ASP A 410 -0.47 -22.72 12.73
N HIS A 411 0.67 -22.74 13.40
CA HIS A 411 1.97 -22.63 12.76
C HIS A 411 2.23 -23.76 11.75
N ALA A 412 1.99 -25.01 12.16
CA ALA A 412 2.21 -26.16 11.31
C ALA A 412 1.33 -26.15 10.05
N ARG A 413 0.03 -25.90 10.21
CA ARG A 413 -0.94 -25.99 9.12
C ARG A 413 -0.95 -24.78 8.20
N HIS A 414 -0.87 -23.57 8.78
CA HIS A 414 -1.13 -22.33 8.07
C HIS A 414 0.16 -21.61 7.60
N MET A 415 1.35 -22.14 7.96
CA MET A 415 2.62 -21.60 7.50
C MET A 415 3.58 -22.68 7.01
N LEU A 416 3.90 -23.71 7.82
CA LEU A 416 4.88 -24.71 7.45
C LEU A 416 4.39 -25.66 6.34
N ASP A 417 3.11 -26.08 6.38
CA ASP A 417 2.50 -26.98 5.39
C ASP A 417 1.98 -26.28 4.12
N LEU A 418 2.27 -24.98 3.95
CA LEU A 418 1.95 -24.29 2.70
C LEU A 418 2.53 -25.03 1.50
N LYS A 419 1.65 -25.36 0.55
CA LYS A 419 2.00 -26.06 -0.69
C LYS A 419 2.16 -25.11 -1.85
N THR A 420 2.67 -25.61 -2.95
CA THR A 420 2.79 -24.88 -4.23
C THR A 420 1.54 -25.02 -5.12
N ASP A 421 0.39 -25.23 -4.49
CA ASP A 421 -0.94 -25.17 -5.10
C ASP A 421 -1.45 -23.72 -5.22
N SER A 422 -2.53 -23.53 -5.95
CA SER A 422 -3.14 -22.19 -6.15
C SER A 422 -2.11 -21.13 -6.56
N MET A 423 -1.23 -21.49 -7.47
CA MET A 423 -0.18 -20.66 -8.05
C MET A 423 -0.14 -20.86 -9.58
N LEU A 424 0.19 -19.81 -10.30
CA LEU A 424 0.33 -19.85 -11.75
C LEU A 424 1.49 -18.98 -12.20
N GLU A 425 2.49 -19.58 -12.87
CA GLU A 425 3.49 -18.82 -13.62
C GLU A 425 2.82 -18.22 -14.86
N LEU A 426 2.85 -16.87 -14.95
CA LEU A 426 2.15 -16.15 -16.01
C LEU A 426 2.99 -16.14 -17.29
N THR A 427 2.66 -17.03 -18.23
CA THR A 427 3.16 -16.98 -19.60
C THR A 427 2.64 -15.74 -20.33
N TYR A 428 3.11 -15.48 -21.54
CA TYR A 428 2.58 -14.40 -22.38
C TYR A 428 1.05 -14.49 -22.54
N THR A 429 0.53 -15.69 -22.79
CA THR A 429 -0.90 -15.93 -22.96
C THR A 429 -1.68 -15.62 -21.70
N GLU A 430 -1.18 -16.06 -20.55
CA GLU A 430 -1.83 -15.83 -19.25
C GLU A 430 -1.81 -14.34 -18.87
N ARG A 431 -0.68 -13.66 -19.04
CA ARG A 431 -0.60 -12.20 -18.83
C ARG A 431 -1.59 -11.46 -19.73
N LYS A 432 -1.70 -11.89 -21.01
CA LYS A 432 -2.64 -11.27 -21.96
C LYS A 432 -4.09 -11.53 -21.57
N ARG A 433 -4.42 -12.74 -21.08
CA ARG A 433 -5.74 -13.08 -20.54
C ARG A 433 -6.12 -12.12 -19.39
N VAL A 434 -5.25 -12.00 -18.39
CA VAL A 434 -5.47 -11.13 -17.23
C VAL A 434 -5.59 -9.67 -17.67
N HIS A 435 -4.71 -9.19 -18.56
CA HIS A 435 -4.78 -7.83 -19.08
C HIS A 435 -6.11 -7.56 -19.80
N ASN A 436 -6.60 -8.50 -20.58
CA ASN A 436 -7.84 -8.34 -21.33
C ASN A 436 -9.09 -8.26 -20.43
N LEU A 437 -9.05 -8.81 -19.21
CA LEU A 437 -10.14 -8.65 -18.25
C LEU A 437 -10.41 -7.19 -17.88
N LYS A 438 -9.41 -6.31 -18.00
CA LYS A 438 -9.58 -4.87 -17.79
C LYS A 438 -10.61 -4.25 -18.73
N TYR A 439 -10.78 -4.79 -19.94
CA TYR A 439 -11.70 -4.26 -20.92
C TYR A 439 -13.12 -4.15 -20.37
N TYR A 440 -13.62 -5.20 -19.76
CA TYR A 440 -15.00 -5.26 -19.28
C TYR A 440 -15.30 -4.26 -18.17
N THR A 441 -14.36 -4.09 -17.24
CA THR A 441 -14.53 -3.12 -16.14
C THR A 441 -14.28 -1.69 -16.60
N TRP A 442 -13.14 -1.47 -17.27
CA TRP A 442 -12.67 -0.09 -17.46
C TRP A 442 -13.17 0.54 -18.76
N VAL A 443 -13.23 -0.22 -19.85
CA VAL A 443 -13.73 0.31 -21.11
C VAL A 443 -15.26 0.27 -21.16
N GLU A 444 -15.89 -0.89 -20.96
CA GLU A 444 -17.34 -1.01 -21.07
C GLU A 444 -18.11 -0.36 -19.91
N GLN A 445 -17.67 -0.52 -18.67
CA GLN A 445 -18.42 -0.05 -17.50
C GLN A 445 -17.98 1.34 -17.03
N GLN A 446 -16.68 1.66 -17.09
CA GLN A 446 -16.13 2.92 -16.60
C GLN A 446 -15.84 3.95 -17.71
N GLY A 447 -16.03 3.59 -18.97
CA GLY A 447 -15.92 4.51 -20.12
C GLY A 447 -14.50 4.98 -20.47
N MET A 448 -13.48 4.19 -20.10
CA MET A 448 -12.10 4.46 -20.51
C MET A 448 -11.88 4.07 -21.98
N ASN A 449 -10.88 4.66 -22.63
CA ASN A 449 -10.58 4.40 -24.02
C ASN A 449 -9.88 3.05 -24.21
N VAL A 450 -10.27 2.32 -25.26
CA VAL A 450 -9.64 1.04 -25.63
C VAL A 450 -8.22 1.25 -26.15
N GLU A 451 -7.93 2.40 -26.74
CA GLU A 451 -6.59 2.79 -27.21
C GLU A 451 -5.61 2.88 -26.03
N ASP A 452 -6.04 3.46 -24.91
CA ASP A 452 -5.22 3.53 -23.69
C ASP A 452 -4.98 2.14 -23.09
N LEU A 453 -5.99 1.26 -23.11
CA LEU A 453 -5.80 -0.14 -22.70
C LEU A 453 -4.80 -0.87 -23.59
N ASN A 454 -4.86 -0.66 -24.89
CA ASN A 454 -3.90 -1.23 -25.84
C ASN A 454 -2.49 -0.66 -25.64
N ALA A 455 -2.36 0.65 -25.36
CA ALA A 455 -1.08 1.28 -25.10
C ALA A 455 -0.39 0.69 -23.86
N GLN A 456 -1.14 0.37 -22.79
CA GLN A 456 -0.60 -0.34 -21.61
C GLN A 456 0.12 -1.65 -21.97
N TRP A 457 -0.28 -2.32 -23.03
CA TRP A 457 0.31 -3.59 -23.47
C TRP A 457 1.37 -3.42 -24.54
N TYR A 458 1.11 -2.60 -25.54
CA TYR A 458 1.94 -2.51 -26.75
C TYR A 458 2.94 -1.36 -26.70
N ASP A 459 2.71 -0.34 -25.88
CA ASP A 459 3.57 0.86 -25.78
C ASP A 459 3.93 1.17 -24.32
N THR A 460 4.68 0.26 -23.69
CA THR A 460 5.11 0.39 -22.29
C THR A 460 5.93 1.66 -22.05
N LYS A 461 6.75 2.05 -23.04
CA LYS A 461 7.60 3.24 -22.94
C LYS A 461 6.81 4.53 -22.78
N ASN A 462 5.76 4.73 -23.57
CA ASN A 462 4.95 5.94 -23.51
C ASN A 462 3.77 5.81 -22.53
N THR A 463 3.63 4.68 -21.86
CA THR A 463 2.60 4.45 -20.85
C THR A 463 3.23 4.34 -19.47
N TRP A 464 3.84 3.19 -19.12
CA TRP A 464 4.36 2.93 -17.77
C TRP A 464 5.62 3.74 -17.46
N ASP A 465 6.62 3.70 -18.35
CA ASP A 465 7.87 4.42 -18.15
C ASP A 465 7.63 5.94 -18.12
N ALA A 466 6.72 6.43 -18.97
CA ALA A 466 6.36 7.84 -19.00
C ALA A 466 5.66 8.29 -17.71
N VAL A 467 4.76 7.48 -17.14
CA VAL A 467 4.13 7.78 -15.82
C VAL A 467 5.19 7.82 -14.73
N HIS A 468 6.09 6.84 -14.67
CA HIS A 468 7.13 6.77 -13.64
C HIS A 468 8.08 7.96 -13.70
N ALA A 469 8.39 8.43 -14.91
CA ALA A 469 9.26 9.59 -15.13
C ALA A 469 8.63 10.93 -14.72
N GLN A 470 7.30 11.02 -14.64
CA GLN A 470 6.61 12.28 -14.25
C GLN A 470 6.92 12.72 -12.81
N ALA A 471 7.54 11.87 -11.97
CA ALA A 471 7.93 12.27 -10.62
C ALA A 471 8.83 13.50 -10.60
N LYS A 472 9.74 13.64 -11.59
CA LYS A 472 10.63 14.80 -11.69
C LYS A 472 9.86 16.08 -11.99
N GLU A 473 8.96 16.06 -12.98
CA GLU A 473 8.13 17.21 -13.33
C GLU A 473 7.19 17.59 -12.16
N LEU A 474 6.65 16.59 -11.47
CA LEU A 474 5.84 16.81 -10.27
C LEU A 474 6.65 17.50 -9.16
N ASP A 475 7.90 17.08 -8.92
CA ASP A 475 8.78 17.71 -7.93
C ASP A 475 9.10 19.16 -8.28
N GLU A 476 9.27 19.48 -9.57
CA GLU A 476 9.45 20.85 -10.05
C GLU A 476 8.20 21.70 -9.73
N LEU A 477 6.99 21.20 -10.03
CA LEU A 477 5.73 21.88 -9.71
C LEU A 477 5.50 22.06 -8.20
N ILE A 478 5.85 21.06 -7.39
CA ILE A 478 5.77 21.15 -5.93
C ILE A 478 6.73 22.26 -5.42
N ASN A 479 7.95 22.35 -5.96
CA ASN A 479 8.90 23.38 -5.57
C ASN A 479 8.40 24.79 -5.97
N GLU A 480 7.88 24.95 -7.17
CA GLU A 480 7.27 26.22 -7.63
C GLU A 480 6.09 26.64 -6.73
N PHE A 481 5.21 25.67 -6.37
CA PHE A 481 4.12 25.90 -5.44
C PHE A 481 4.63 26.37 -4.07
N ASN A 482 5.60 25.66 -3.49
CA ASN A 482 6.19 26.02 -2.20
C ASN A 482 6.89 27.39 -2.23
N GLU A 483 7.59 27.72 -3.31
CA GLU A 483 8.19 29.05 -3.51
C GLU A 483 7.14 30.15 -3.57
N ALA A 484 6.02 29.92 -4.28
CA ALA A 484 4.91 30.87 -4.36
C ALA A 484 4.22 31.10 -3.01
N THR A 485 4.21 30.11 -2.11
CA THR A 485 3.73 30.30 -0.74
C THR A 485 4.67 31.19 0.09
N GLY A 486 5.96 31.18 -0.19
CA GLY A 486 6.98 31.90 0.58
C GLY A 486 7.29 31.31 1.97
N LEU A 487 6.62 30.22 2.36
CA LEU A 487 6.73 29.62 3.71
C LEU A 487 8.12 29.06 4.01
N LEU A 488 8.79 28.44 3.01
CA LEU A 488 10.15 27.93 3.17
C LEU A 488 11.18 29.01 3.53
N LYS A 489 10.96 30.25 3.08
CA LYS A 489 11.84 31.38 3.41
C LYS A 489 11.54 31.95 4.79
N ALA A 490 10.30 31.76 5.27
CA ALA A 490 9.85 32.25 6.57
C ALA A 490 10.20 31.28 7.74
N LEU A 491 10.53 30.02 7.43
CA LEU A 491 11.09 29.07 8.39
C LEU A 491 12.51 29.49 8.81
#